data_f2d30e711c1e08168a7b2f197e0ba30f
#
_entry.id   f2d30e711c1e08168a7b2f197e0ba30f
#
_cell.length_a   1.000
_cell.length_b   1.000
_cell.length_c   1.000
_cell.angle_alpha   90.00
_cell.angle_beta   90.00
_cell.angle_gamma   90.00
#
_symmetry.space_group_name_H-M   'P 1'
#
loop_
_entity.id
_entity.type
_entity.pdbx_description
1 polymer ?
#
loop_
_entity_poly.entity_id
_entity_poly.type
_entity_poly.pdbx_seq_one_letter_code
_entity_poly.pdbx_strand_id
1 'polypeptide(L)'
;SVTDERSAGFYALGLAQTPKRKVAVCVTSGSALLNLLPAVAEAFYQRVPFVVISADRPEAWIDQLDGQTLHQTNALKPYVSASVSLPEPLNSEQEWQCNRLVNEALNRFNAPEACPVHINVPISEPLFQFNQAELAPQRKITSYFSVAPNQSGMEQVATLLLQAKRPIVVLGQGNYTLLNKEHIDFLNSVAVLLMEPLSGIDALSNFDDILSVHFNDDRLLPDMVLYAGESVVSKRLKHFLRKQKEGNQVRFSTQKNIEDTFSHLSLLIKCSAIEG
;
A
#
# COMPACT_ATOMS: atom_id res chain seq x y z
N SER A 1 -11.95 22.93 0.09
CA SER A 1 -11.95 22.50 -1.32
C SER A 1 -10.62 22.87 -1.97
N VAL A 2 -10.21 22.08 -2.96
CA VAL A 2 -9.02 22.30 -3.79
C VAL A 2 -9.50 22.36 -5.22
N THR A 3 -9.08 23.38 -5.96
CA THR A 3 -9.64 23.67 -7.30
C THR A 3 -9.13 22.71 -8.37
N ASP A 4 -7.88 22.25 -8.25
CA ASP A 4 -7.25 21.32 -9.19
C ASP A 4 -7.27 19.89 -8.60
N GLU A 5 -7.84 18.92 -9.33
CA GLU A 5 -8.04 17.56 -8.82
C GLU A 5 -6.69 16.82 -8.63
N ARG A 6 -5.72 17.03 -9.49
CA ARG A 6 -4.38 16.43 -9.31
C ARG A 6 -3.73 16.91 -8.02
N SER A 7 -3.81 18.20 -7.77
CA SER A 7 -3.34 18.80 -6.52
C SER A 7 -4.11 18.25 -5.32
N ALA A 8 -5.45 18.11 -5.44
CA ALA A 8 -6.29 17.51 -4.40
C ALA A 8 -5.86 16.07 -4.09
N GLY A 9 -5.55 15.28 -5.11
CA GLY A 9 -5.06 13.92 -4.95
C GLY A 9 -3.75 13.84 -4.17
N PHE A 10 -2.75 14.64 -4.51
CA PHE A 10 -1.48 14.69 -3.77
C PHE A 10 -1.64 15.26 -2.37
N TYR A 11 -2.54 16.22 -2.18
CA TYR A 11 -2.88 16.72 -0.84
C TYR A 11 -3.50 15.62 0.02
N ALA A 12 -4.42 14.84 -0.55
CA ALA A 12 -5.03 13.68 0.12
C ALA A 12 -3.98 12.62 0.48
N LEU A 13 -3.03 12.32 -0.44
CA LEU A 13 -1.92 11.42 -0.18
C LEU A 13 -1.07 11.90 1.00
N GLY A 14 -0.64 13.17 1.01
CA GLY A 14 0.15 13.72 2.11
C GLY A 14 -0.58 13.67 3.46
N LEU A 15 -1.89 13.93 3.47
CA LEU A 15 -2.71 13.78 4.69
C LEU A 15 -2.81 12.31 5.14
N ALA A 16 -2.95 11.37 4.19
CA ALA A 16 -3.10 9.94 4.49
C ALA A 16 -1.79 9.32 5.01
N GLN A 17 -0.64 9.88 4.69
CA GLN A 17 0.66 9.47 5.26
C GLN A 17 0.77 9.82 6.74
N THR A 18 -0.07 10.74 7.25
CA THR A 18 -0.08 11.08 8.68
C THR A 18 -0.73 9.93 9.48
N PRO A 19 -0.07 9.42 10.54
CA PRO A 19 -0.59 8.31 11.34
C PRO A 19 -2.03 8.54 11.82
N LYS A 20 -2.85 7.48 11.78
CA LYS A 20 -4.25 7.43 12.24
C LYS A 20 -5.26 8.28 11.45
N ARG A 21 -4.90 8.89 10.32
CA ARG A 21 -5.87 9.62 9.51
C ARG A 21 -6.44 8.74 8.40
N LYS A 22 -7.76 8.68 8.34
CA LYS A 22 -8.51 8.14 7.20
C LYS A 22 -8.93 9.31 6.33
N VAL A 23 -8.56 9.29 5.06
CA VAL A 23 -8.76 10.39 4.13
C VAL A 23 -9.63 9.94 2.97
N ALA A 24 -10.54 10.81 2.53
CA ALA A 24 -11.29 10.64 1.30
C ALA A 24 -11.10 11.88 0.41
N VAL A 25 -10.99 11.66 -0.89
CA VAL A 25 -11.04 12.71 -1.92
C VAL A 25 -12.26 12.49 -2.78
N CYS A 26 -13.08 13.55 -2.95
CA CYS A 26 -14.28 13.51 -3.76
C CYS A 26 -14.09 14.37 -5.00
N VAL A 27 -14.50 13.87 -6.16
CA VAL A 27 -14.42 14.57 -7.44
C VAL A 27 -15.73 14.44 -8.21
N THR A 28 -15.98 15.39 -9.12
CA THR A 28 -17.09 15.33 -10.07
C THR A 28 -16.84 14.26 -11.14
N SER A 29 -17.80 14.03 -12.01
CA SER A 29 -17.71 13.09 -13.13
C SER A 29 -16.74 13.56 -14.22
N GLY A 30 -16.34 12.65 -15.09
CA GLY A 30 -15.51 12.91 -16.25
C GLY A 30 -14.02 12.92 -15.93
N SER A 31 -13.25 13.78 -16.59
CA SER A 31 -11.79 13.83 -16.50
C SER A 31 -11.25 14.15 -15.11
N ALA A 32 -12.08 14.69 -14.21
CA ALA A 32 -11.74 14.94 -12.82
C ALA A 32 -11.23 13.67 -12.11
N LEU A 33 -11.87 12.51 -12.36
CA LEU A 33 -11.41 11.24 -11.83
C LEU A 33 -10.00 10.88 -12.33
N LEU A 34 -9.74 11.04 -13.62
CA LEU A 34 -8.44 10.71 -14.22
C LEU A 34 -7.31 11.63 -13.75
N ASN A 35 -7.63 12.87 -13.39
CA ASN A 35 -6.66 13.79 -12.80
C ASN A 35 -6.14 13.33 -11.42
N LEU A 36 -6.88 12.49 -10.71
CA LEU A 36 -6.40 11.86 -9.47
C LEU A 36 -5.41 10.72 -9.69
N LEU A 37 -5.37 10.14 -10.90
CA LEU A 37 -4.63 8.91 -11.19
C LEU A 37 -3.14 8.98 -10.80
N PRO A 38 -2.38 10.07 -11.04
CA PRO A 38 -0.98 10.16 -10.61
C PRO A 38 -0.81 9.99 -9.09
N ALA A 39 -1.66 10.62 -8.29
CA ALA A 39 -1.62 10.52 -6.83
C ALA A 39 -2.08 9.14 -6.34
N VAL A 40 -3.09 8.55 -6.99
CA VAL A 40 -3.58 7.19 -6.68
C VAL A 40 -2.51 6.16 -6.99
N ALA A 41 -1.81 6.28 -8.12
CA ALA A 41 -0.71 5.39 -8.49
C ALA A 41 0.44 5.50 -7.48
N GLU A 42 0.84 6.70 -7.10
CA GLU A 42 1.87 6.91 -6.08
C GLU A 42 1.46 6.30 -4.73
N ALA A 43 0.23 6.55 -4.28
CA ALA A 43 -0.30 5.97 -3.04
C ALA A 43 -0.33 4.43 -3.09
N PHE A 44 -0.66 3.84 -4.23
CA PHE A 44 -0.65 2.39 -4.42
C PHE A 44 0.75 1.80 -4.20
N TYR A 45 1.78 2.39 -4.81
CA TYR A 45 3.16 1.91 -4.65
C TYR A 45 3.74 2.22 -3.26
N GLN A 46 3.26 3.26 -2.60
CA GLN A 46 3.63 3.58 -1.21
C GLN A 46 2.81 2.81 -0.16
N ARG A 47 1.78 2.03 -0.56
CA ARG A 47 0.85 1.35 0.35
C ARG A 47 0.15 2.31 1.31
N VAL A 48 -0.23 3.48 0.82
CA VAL A 48 -0.94 4.50 1.58
C VAL A 48 -2.43 4.46 1.21
N PRO A 49 -3.30 3.97 2.09
CA PRO A 49 -4.72 3.86 1.79
C PRO A 49 -5.43 5.22 1.92
N PHE A 50 -6.20 5.58 0.90
CA PHE A 50 -7.24 6.62 0.97
C PHE A 50 -8.41 6.28 0.05
N VAL A 51 -9.55 6.91 0.26
CA VAL A 51 -10.77 6.66 -0.52
C VAL A 51 -10.87 7.69 -1.63
N VAL A 52 -11.04 7.22 -2.87
CA VAL A 52 -11.50 8.05 -3.99
C VAL A 52 -13.00 7.87 -4.14
N ILE A 53 -13.75 8.94 -4.09
CA ILE A 53 -15.19 8.97 -4.37
C ILE A 53 -15.38 9.82 -5.61
N SER A 54 -15.88 9.21 -6.68
CA SER A 54 -16.21 9.93 -7.92
C SER A 54 -17.73 9.96 -8.12
N ALA A 55 -18.30 11.13 -8.31
CA ALA A 55 -19.61 11.20 -8.93
C ALA A 55 -19.52 10.69 -10.36
N ASP A 56 -20.60 10.13 -10.87
CA ASP A 56 -20.68 9.65 -12.26
C ASP A 56 -22.03 9.96 -12.86
N ARG A 57 -22.13 9.94 -14.17
CA ARG A 57 -23.39 9.92 -14.88
C ARG A 57 -23.98 8.51 -14.86
N PRO A 58 -25.32 8.37 -14.95
CA PRO A 58 -25.94 7.06 -15.13
C PRO A 58 -25.37 6.34 -16.36
N GLU A 59 -25.20 5.02 -16.25
CA GLU A 59 -24.58 4.19 -17.30
C GLU A 59 -25.24 4.35 -18.67
N ALA A 60 -26.56 4.59 -18.70
CA ALA A 60 -27.31 4.80 -19.92
C ALA A 60 -26.87 6.02 -20.74
N TRP A 61 -26.18 6.98 -20.12
CA TRP A 61 -25.71 8.21 -20.80
C TRP A 61 -24.24 8.14 -21.21
N ILE A 62 -23.52 7.12 -20.80
CA ILE A 62 -22.13 6.93 -21.23
C ILE A 62 -22.10 6.64 -22.73
N ASP A 63 -21.19 7.31 -23.45
CA ASP A 63 -21.05 7.24 -24.91
C ASP A 63 -22.26 7.74 -25.72
N GLN A 64 -23.16 8.49 -25.08
CA GLN A 64 -24.32 9.09 -25.76
C GLN A 64 -24.10 10.59 -26.12
N LEU A 65 -22.84 11.02 -26.23
CA LEU A 65 -22.44 12.42 -26.51
C LEU A 65 -22.86 13.41 -25.41
N ASP A 66 -23.18 12.91 -24.21
CA ASP A 66 -23.48 13.75 -23.07
C ASP A 66 -22.21 14.31 -22.43
N GLY A 67 -22.32 15.51 -21.83
CA GLY A 67 -21.18 16.19 -21.22
C GLY A 67 -20.69 15.52 -19.94
N GLN A 68 -19.39 15.57 -19.71
CA GLN A 68 -18.75 15.03 -18.51
C GLN A 68 -18.98 13.52 -18.29
N THR A 69 -19.14 12.75 -19.36
CA THR A 69 -19.21 11.29 -19.33
C THR A 69 -17.84 10.66 -19.58
N LEU A 70 -17.56 9.56 -18.91
CA LEU A 70 -16.34 8.78 -19.04
C LEU A 70 -16.61 7.35 -18.57
N HIS A 71 -15.87 6.37 -19.08
CA HIS A 71 -15.88 5.02 -18.51
C HIS A 71 -15.16 4.99 -17.14
N GLN A 72 -15.88 5.38 -16.07
CA GLN A 72 -15.33 5.52 -14.72
C GLN A 72 -15.24 4.21 -13.97
N THR A 73 -16.17 3.30 -14.23
CA THR A 73 -16.16 1.97 -13.62
C THR A 73 -14.84 1.26 -13.89
N ASN A 74 -14.11 0.93 -12.83
CA ASN A 74 -12.78 0.31 -12.90
C ASN A 74 -11.67 1.17 -13.55
N ALA A 75 -11.87 2.46 -13.81
CA ALA A 75 -10.84 3.31 -14.43
C ALA A 75 -9.53 3.38 -13.62
N LEU A 76 -9.62 3.26 -12.30
CA LEU A 76 -8.46 3.23 -11.40
C LEU A 76 -8.00 1.81 -10.99
N LYS A 77 -8.64 0.75 -11.51
CA LYS A 77 -8.45 -0.64 -11.06
C LYS A 77 -7.01 -1.11 -10.92
N PRO A 78 -6.05 -0.77 -11.80
CA PRO A 78 -4.66 -1.20 -11.63
C PRO A 78 -3.97 -0.67 -10.36
N TYR A 79 -4.50 0.42 -9.77
CA TYR A 79 -3.87 1.15 -8.67
C TYR A 79 -4.77 1.28 -7.43
N VAL A 80 -5.76 0.41 -7.30
CA VAL A 80 -6.65 0.36 -6.13
C VAL A 80 -6.85 -1.07 -5.67
N SER A 81 -6.99 -1.27 -4.37
CA SER A 81 -7.26 -2.59 -3.79
C SER A 81 -8.72 -3.02 -3.93
N ALA A 82 -9.62 -2.06 -4.12
CA ALA A 82 -11.02 -2.28 -4.47
C ALA A 82 -11.53 -1.15 -5.37
N SER A 83 -12.36 -1.49 -6.34
CA SER A 83 -13.12 -0.53 -7.15
C SER A 83 -14.56 -1.01 -7.21
N VAL A 84 -15.48 -0.22 -6.70
CA VAL A 84 -16.91 -0.51 -6.68
C VAL A 84 -17.69 0.61 -7.37
N SER A 85 -18.72 0.23 -8.11
CA SER A 85 -19.70 1.18 -8.65
C SER A 85 -21.04 0.91 -7.98
N LEU A 86 -21.62 1.94 -7.36
CA LEU A 86 -22.84 1.81 -6.62
C LEU A 86 -24.03 1.82 -7.60
N PRO A 87 -25.07 1.01 -7.40
CA PRO A 87 -26.32 1.24 -8.06
C PRO A 87 -26.99 2.53 -7.51
N GLU A 88 -27.83 3.14 -8.29
CA GLU A 88 -28.71 4.19 -7.79
C GLU A 88 -29.79 3.56 -6.90
N PRO A 89 -29.93 3.96 -5.62
CA PRO A 89 -30.77 3.22 -4.66
C PRO A 89 -32.26 3.59 -4.81
N LEU A 90 -32.95 2.96 -5.75
CA LEU A 90 -34.37 3.16 -6.00
C LEU A 90 -35.28 2.24 -5.15
N ASN A 91 -34.72 1.24 -4.50
CA ASN A 91 -35.42 0.28 -3.64
C ASN A 91 -34.50 -0.28 -2.55
N SER A 92 -35.08 -1.00 -1.60
CA SER A 92 -34.37 -1.55 -0.45
C SER A 92 -33.26 -2.57 -0.81
N GLU A 93 -33.39 -3.29 -1.92
CA GLU A 93 -32.36 -4.22 -2.40
C GLU A 93 -31.11 -3.44 -2.88
N GLN A 94 -31.33 -2.36 -3.63
CA GLN A 94 -30.25 -1.49 -4.09
C GLN A 94 -29.60 -0.72 -2.93
N GLU A 95 -30.38 -0.27 -1.94
CA GLU A 95 -29.83 0.32 -0.71
C GLU A 95 -28.95 -0.68 0.04
N TRP A 96 -29.41 -1.92 0.21
CA TRP A 96 -28.62 -2.99 0.78
C TRP A 96 -27.34 -3.25 -0.03
N GLN A 97 -27.43 -3.26 -1.36
CA GLN A 97 -26.29 -3.45 -2.24
C GLN A 97 -25.28 -2.32 -2.11
N CYS A 98 -25.71 -1.04 -2.09
CA CYS A 98 -24.84 0.10 -1.86
C CYS A 98 -24.11 -0.03 -0.53
N ASN A 99 -24.83 -0.31 0.56
CA ASN A 99 -24.24 -0.48 1.87
C ASN A 99 -23.18 -1.61 1.88
N ARG A 100 -23.47 -2.76 1.24
CA ARG A 100 -22.53 -3.88 1.15
C ARG A 100 -21.26 -3.50 0.38
N LEU A 101 -21.41 -2.86 -0.80
CA LEU A 101 -20.28 -2.46 -1.65
C LEU A 101 -19.38 -1.42 -0.98
N VAL A 102 -19.97 -0.43 -0.31
CA VAL A 102 -19.20 0.55 0.47
C VAL A 102 -18.42 -0.12 1.59
N ASN A 103 -19.05 -1.03 2.33
CA ASN A 103 -18.34 -1.80 3.38
C ASN A 103 -17.24 -2.69 2.80
N GLU A 104 -17.44 -3.31 1.63
CA GLU A 104 -16.42 -4.10 0.94
C GLU A 104 -15.21 -3.26 0.60
N ALA A 105 -15.40 -2.07 0.01
CA ALA A 105 -14.32 -1.15 -0.30
C ALA A 105 -13.60 -0.66 0.96
N LEU A 106 -14.34 -0.18 1.96
CA LEU A 106 -13.76 0.39 3.18
C LEU A 106 -13.03 -0.64 4.05
N ASN A 107 -13.44 -1.91 4.04
CA ASN A 107 -12.72 -2.96 4.77
C ASN A 107 -11.31 -3.19 4.24
N ARG A 108 -11.00 -2.78 2.99
CA ARG A 108 -9.64 -2.87 2.45
C ARG A 108 -8.62 -1.99 3.19
N PHE A 109 -9.06 -0.96 3.92
CA PHE A 109 -8.16 -0.21 4.81
C PHE A 109 -7.57 -1.05 5.96
N ASN A 110 -8.24 -2.13 6.33
CA ASN A 110 -7.81 -3.01 7.41
C ASN A 110 -7.13 -4.29 6.86
N ALA A 111 -7.05 -4.43 5.54
CA ALA A 111 -6.37 -5.55 4.91
C ALA A 111 -4.85 -5.39 5.03
N PRO A 112 -4.08 -6.49 5.12
CA PRO A 112 -2.62 -6.43 5.13
C PRO A 112 -2.03 -5.74 3.89
N GLU A 113 -2.76 -5.76 2.79
CA GLU A 113 -2.40 -5.15 1.50
C GLU A 113 -3.12 -3.81 1.28
N ALA A 114 -3.27 -3.01 2.36
CA ALA A 114 -3.99 -1.75 2.29
C ALA A 114 -3.43 -0.83 1.20
N CYS A 115 -4.31 -0.38 0.31
CA CYS A 115 -4.02 0.51 -0.81
C CYS A 115 -5.23 1.44 -1.02
N PRO A 116 -5.16 2.43 -1.89
CA PRO A 116 -6.32 3.24 -2.24
C PRO A 116 -7.52 2.39 -2.67
N VAL A 117 -8.72 2.88 -2.44
CA VAL A 117 -9.98 2.28 -2.89
C VAL A 117 -10.78 3.30 -3.68
N HIS A 118 -11.56 2.83 -4.65
CA HIS A 118 -12.41 3.67 -5.49
C HIS A 118 -13.88 3.29 -5.31
N ILE A 119 -14.71 4.29 -5.05
CA ILE A 119 -16.17 4.19 -4.98
C ILE A 119 -16.75 5.13 -6.04
N ASN A 120 -17.28 4.56 -7.10
CA ASN A 120 -17.97 5.28 -8.17
C ASN A 120 -19.46 5.41 -7.84
N VAL A 121 -19.99 6.60 -7.95
CA VAL A 121 -21.36 6.95 -7.51
C VAL A 121 -22.13 7.56 -8.68
N PRO A 122 -22.82 6.75 -9.50
CA PRO A 122 -23.75 7.23 -10.50
C PRO A 122 -24.90 8.00 -9.85
N ILE A 123 -25.24 9.16 -10.40
CA ILE A 123 -26.30 10.05 -9.89
C ILE A 123 -27.11 10.57 -11.03
N SER A 124 -28.41 10.29 -11.01
CA SER A 124 -29.37 10.83 -11.96
C SER A 124 -29.81 12.26 -11.61
N GLU A 125 -30.26 13.02 -12.61
CA GLU A 125 -30.88 14.31 -12.37
C GLU A 125 -32.29 14.13 -11.75
N PRO A 126 -32.74 15.07 -10.92
CA PRO A 126 -32.18 16.39 -10.62
C PRO A 126 -31.15 16.37 -9.49
N LEU A 127 -29.99 17.00 -9.72
CA LEU A 127 -28.83 16.94 -8.80
C LEU A 127 -28.98 17.82 -7.54
N PHE A 128 -29.90 18.80 -7.54
CA PHE A 128 -29.99 19.84 -6.49
C PHE A 128 -31.28 19.78 -5.68
N GLN A 129 -32.02 18.67 -5.77
CA GLN A 129 -33.23 18.46 -4.98
C GLN A 129 -32.91 17.53 -3.80
N PHE A 130 -32.76 18.13 -2.60
CA PHE A 130 -32.53 17.40 -1.38
C PHE A 130 -33.87 17.15 -0.67
N ASN A 131 -34.25 15.89 -0.56
CA ASN A 131 -35.52 15.45 0.00
C ASN A 131 -35.41 14.80 1.38
N GLN A 132 -34.20 14.71 1.91
CA GLN A 132 -33.94 14.12 3.23
C GLN A 132 -33.22 15.14 4.12
N ALA A 133 -33.79 15.39 5.31
CA ALA A 133 -33.20 16.29 6.30
C ALA A 133 -32.05 15.61 7.08
N GLU A 134 -32.13 14.30 7.25
CA GLU A 134 -31.13 13.53 8.02
C GLU A 134 -30.73 12.29 7.25
N LEU A 135 -29.46 11.91 7.36
CA LEU A 135 -28.93 10.67 6.80
C LEU A 135 -29.32 9.48 7.70
N ALA A 136 -29.92 8.45 7.10
CA ALA A 136 -30.23 7.23 7.83
C ALA A 136 -28.97 6.55 8.35
N PRO A 137 -28.98 5.97 9.56
CA PRO A 137 -27.86 5.21 10.09
C PRO A 137 -27.56 4.01 9.18
N GLN A 138 -26.28 3.85 8.83
CA GLN A 138 -25.83 2.79 7.93
C GLN A 138 -25.24 1.62 8.70
N ARG A 139 -25.54 0.39 8.26
CA ARG A 139 -24.95 -0.82 8.80
C ARG A 139 -23.43 -0.82 8.51
N LYS A 140 -22.64 -1.04 9.55
CA LYS A 140 -21.20 -1.25 9.46
C LYS A 140 -20.87 -2.74 9.51
N ILE A 141 -20.16 -3.22 8.49
CA ILE A 141 -19.59 -4.58 8.46
C ILE A 141 -18.10 -4.44 8.76
N THR A 142 -17.64 -5.09 9.82
CA THR A 142 -16.24 -5.07 10.23
C THR A 142 -15.58 -6.38 9.84
N SER A 143 -14.45 -6.32 9.14
CA SER A 143 -13.60 -7.47 8.84
C SER A 143 -12.31 -7.39 9.65
N TYR A 144 -11.87 -8.53 10.15
CA TYR A 144 -10.58 -8.69 10.82
C TYR A 144 -9.66 -9.50 9.92
N PHE A 145 -8.46 -8.99 9.72
CA PHE A 145 -7.41 -9.65 8.95
C PHE A 145 -6.24 -9.93 9.88
N SER A 146 -5.71 -11.14 9.82
CA SER A 146 -4.47 -11.52 10.50
C SER A 146 -3.61 -12.30 9.53
N VAL A 147 -2.33 -11.95 9.47
CA VAL A 147 -1.31 -12.67 8.70
C VAL A 147 -0.19 -12.99 9.67
N ALA A 148 -0.42 -14.02 10.51
CA ALA A 148 0.62 -14.54 11.38
C ALA A 148 1.68 -15.30 10.56
N PRO A 149 2.98 -15.18 10.91
CA PRO A 149 4.03 -15.92 10.24
C PRO A 149 3.85 -17.44 10.44
N ASN A 150 4.16 -18.21 9.41
CA ASN A 150 4.15 -19.65 9.51
C ASN A 150 5.32 -20.15 10.37
N GLN A 151 5.05 -20.95 11.40
CA GLN A 151 6.06 -21.43 12.35
C GLN A 151 7.21 -22.14 11.65
N SER A 152 6.94 -23.10 10.75
CA SER A 152 7.99 -23.82 10.02
C SER A 152 8.85 -22.89 9.16
N GLY A 153 8.25 -21.84 8.58
CA GLY A 153 8.97 -20.81 7.84
C GLY A 153 9.91 -20.03 8.76
N MET A 154 9.46 -19.65 9.95
CA MET A 154 10.27 -18.94 10.92
C MET A 154 11.43 -19.80 11.48
N GLU A 155 11.19 -21.09 11.73
CA GLU A 155 12.21 -22.04 12.11
C GLU A 155 13.29 -22.17 11.01
N GLN A 156 12.88 -22.16 9.75
CA GLN A 156 13.81 -22.17 8.62
C GLN A 156 14.62 -20.87 8.56
N VAL A 157 14.01 -19.70 8.76
CA VAL A 157 14.70 -18.41 8.83
C VAL A 157 15.74 -18.42 9.96
N ALA A 158 15.36 -18.87 11.15
CA ALA A 158 16.25 -18.96 12.31
C ALA A 158 17.45 -19.90 12.01
N THR A 159 17.21 -21.04 11.38
CA THR A 159 18.25 -21.97 10.98
C THR A 159 19.24 -21.34 10.00
N LEU A 160 18.73 -20.63 8.98
CA LEU A 160 19.58 -19.94 8.00
C LEU A 160 20.38 -18.81 8.65
N LEU A 161 19.77 -18.07 9.57
CA LEU A 161 20.42 -16.97 10.28
C LEU A 161 21.58 -17.48 11.14
N LEU A 162 21.38 -18.58 11.86
CA LEU A 162 22.44 -19.21 12.68
C LEU A 162 23.61 -19.73 11.85
N GLN A 163 23.39 -20.08 10.59
CA GLN A 163 24.44 -20.56 9.69
C GLN A 163 25.16 -19.41 8.95
N ALA A 164 24.55 -18.25 8.89
CA ALA A 164 25.10 -17.11 8.17
C ALA A 164 26.32 -16.51 8.89
N LYS A 165 27.30 -16.10 8.10
CA LYS A 165 28.53 -15.43 8.60
C LYS A 165 28.46 -13.92 8.45
N ARG A 166 27.69 -13.44 7.50
CA ARG A 166 27.50 -12.02 7.15
C ARG A 166 26.03 -11.73 6.88
N PRO A 167 25.15 -11.96 7.87
CA PRO A 167 23.73 -11.65 7.69
C PRO A 167 23.50 -10.15 7.71
N ILE A 168 22.58 -9.70 6.87
CA ILE A 168 22.06 -8.34 6.90
C ILE A 168 20.54 -8.34 6.99
N VAL A 169 19.98 -7.32 7.63
CA VAL A 169 18.56 -7.01 7.64
C VAL A 169 18.35 -5.70 6.90
N VAL A 170 17.49 -5.70 5.90
CA VAL A 170 17.10 -4.52 5.16
C VAL A 170 15.66 -4.15 5.52
N LEU A 171 15.49 -2.96 6.09
CA LEU A 171 14.17 -2.37 6.34
C LEU A 171 13.91 -1.31 5.27
N GLY A 172 13.07 -1.66 4.31
CA GLY A 172 12.63 -0.75 3.25
C GLY A 172 11.62 0.28 3.75
N GLN A 173 10.99 0.98 2.82
CA GLN A 173 9.91 1.92 3.14
C GLN A 173 8.83 1.24 3.99
N GLY A 174 8.36 1.92 5.03
CA GLY A 174 7.34 1.36 5.92
C GLY A 174 7.06 2.23 7.13
N ASN A 175 6.23 1.70 8.02
CA ASN A 175 5.96 2.31 9.31
C ASN A 175 6.25 1.30 10.41
N TYR A 176 7.44 1.37 10.95
CA TYR A 176 7.94 0.45 11.98
C TYR A 176 7.80 1.03 13.40
N THR A 177 6.77 1.84 13.65
CA THR A 177 6.55 2.48 14.97
C THR A 177 6.37 1.50 16.13
N LEU A 178 6.11 0.23 15.84
CA LEU A 178 6.04 -0.83 16.85
C LEU A 178 7.40 -1.45 17.17
N LEU A 179 8.42 -1.21 16.35
CA LEU A 179 9.79 -1.59 16.69
C LEU A 179 10.34 -0.62 17.72
N ASN A 180 10.54 -1.08 18.91
CA ASN A 180 11.17 -0.32 19.98
C ASN A 180 12.70 -0.49 19.95
N LYS A 181 13.39 0.21 20.87
CA LYS A 181 14.83 0.15 20.96
C LYS A 181 15.35 -1.28 21.19
N GLU A 182 14.66 -2.08 21.99
CA GLU A 182 15.09 -3.47 22.30
C GLU A 182 15.07 -4.33 21.05
N HIS A 183 14.04 -4.17 20.18
CA HIS A 183 13.99 -4.87 18.89
C HIS A 183 15.14 -4.45 17.96
N ILE A 184 15.45 -3.16 17.88
CA ILE A 184 16.55 -2.65 17.06
C ILE A 184 17.91 -3.14 17.60
N ASP A 185 18.10 -3.11 18.92
CA ASP A 185 19.32 -3.61 19.56
C ASP A 185 19.48 -5.13 19.31
N PHE A 186 18.40 -5.90 19.39
CA PHE A 186 18.41 -7.31 19.05
C PHE A 186 18.81 -7.55 17.58
N LEU A 187 18.16 -6.86 16.63
CA LEU A 187 18.50 -7.00 15.20
C LEU A 187 19.96 -6.66 14.93
N ASN A 188 20.48 -5.59 15.54
CA ASN A 188 21.89 -5.22 15.44
C ASN A 188 22.85 -6.24 16.10
N SER A 189 22.38 -7.04 17.06
CA SER A 189 23.20 -8.07 17.70
C SER A 189 23.39 -9.32 16.83
N VAL A 190 22.45 -9.56 15.90
CA VAL A 190 22.43 -10.79 15.06
C VAL A 190 22.78 -10.54 13.59
N ALA A 191 22.66 -9.30 13.12
CA ALA A 191 22.90 -8.93 11.72
C ALA A 191 23.30 -7.45 11.57
N VAL A 192 23.84 -7.08 10.43
CA VAL A 192 23.99 -5.66 10.07
C VAL A 192 22.66 -5.11 9.62
N LEU A 193 22.15 -4.10 10.33
CA LEU A 193 20.85 -3.50 10.04
C LEU A 193 20.98 -2.31 9.08
N LEU A 194 20.35 -2.40 7.93
CA LEU A 194 20.28 -1.36 6.90
C LEU A 194 18.86 -0.81 6.85
N MET A 195 18.70 0.45 7.25
CA MET A 195 17.40 1.12 7.31
C MET A 195 17.32 2.21 6.23
N GLU A 196 16.31 2.12 5.38
CA GLU A 196 16.01 3.20 4.44
C GLU A 196 15.51 4.44 5.17
N PRO A 197 15.80 5.65 4.68
CA PRO A 197 15.27 6.89 5.27
C PRO A 197 13.73 6.91 5.37
N LEU A 198 13.06 6.21 4.46
CA LEU A 198 11.59 6.07 4.44
C LEU A 198 11.07 4.89 5.30
N SER A 199 11.91 4.25 6.09
CA SER A 199 11.48 3.22 7.04
C SER A 199 10.65 3.77 8.21
N GLY A 200 10.72 5.08 8.46
CA GLY A 200 10.04 5.72 9.59
C GLY A 200 10.71 5.45 10.94
N ILE A 201 11.91 4.86 10.95
CA ILE A 201 12.73 4.67 12.14
C ILE A 201 13.67 5.87 12.26
N ASP A 202 13.62 6.54 13.40
CA ASP A 202 14.53 7.66 13.70
C ASP A 202 15.89 7.14 14.13
N ALA A 203 16.64 6.62 13.15
CA ALA A 203 18.01 6.16 13.34
C ALA A 203 18.83 6.44 12.08
N LEU A 204 20.07 6.87 12.28
CA LEU A 204 21.00 7.12 11.18
C LEU A 204 21.50 5.79 10.60
N SER A 205 21.36 5.63 9.31
CA SER A 205 21.90 4.50 8.56
C SER A 205 22.74 5.03 7.39
N ASN A 206 24.06 4.94 7.53
CA ASN A 206 25.03 5.51 6.57
C ASN A 206 25.46 4.49 5.50
N PHE A 207 24.66 3.45 5.26
CA PHE A 207 25.04 2.37 4.35
C PHE A 207 25.29 2.86 2.93
N ASP A 208 24.56 3.87 2.45
CA ASP A 208 24.70 4.39 1.09
C ASP A 208 26.03 5.11 0.90
N ASP A 209 26.50 5.83 1.92
CA ASP A 209 27.83 6.46 1.93
C ASP A 209 28.95 5.42 1.94
N ILE A 210 28.81 4.39 2.78
CA ILE A 210 29.76 3.26 2.81
C ILE A 210 29.83 2.57 1.45
N LEU A 211 28.67 2.28 0.85
CA LEU A 211 28.59 1.67 -0.47
C LEU A 211 29.08 2.61 -1.59
N SER A 212 29.11 3.93 -1.38
CA SER A 212 29.68 4.86 -2.37
C SER A 212 31.17 4.64 -2.58
N VAL A 213 31.87 4.24 -1.53
CA VAL A 213 33.32 3.99 -1.53
C VAL A 213 33.64 2.52 -1.80
N HIS A 214 32.85 1.59 -1.23
CA HIS A 214 33.13 0.16 -1.18
C HIS A 214 32.25 -0.69 -2.11
N PHE A 215 31.59 -0.09 -3.10
CA PHE A 215 30.65 -0.78 -3.98
C PHE A 215 31.22 -2.02 -4.68
N ASN A 216 32.51 -2.02 -4.98
CA ASN A 216 33.20 -3.12 -5.67
C ASN A 216 33.96 -4.07 -4.73
N ASP A 217 33.78 -3.92 -3.42
CA ASP A 217 34.40 -4.83 -2.46
C ASP A 217 33.45 -6.02 -2.18
N ASP A 218 33.67 -7.11 -2.92
CA ASP A 218 32.87 -8.33 -2.81
C ASP A 218 33.00 -9.01 -1.43
N ARG A 219 34.00 -8.64 -0.60
CA ARG A 219 34.13 -9.13 0.77
C ARG A 219 32.99 -8.66 1.68
N LEU A 220 32.35 -7.57 1.31
CA LEU A 220 31.17 -7.00 2.00
C LEU A 220 29.86 -7.62 1.56
N LEU A 221 29.84 -8.46 0.51
CA LEU A 221 28.62 -9.12 0.08
C LEU A 221 28.09 -10.03 1.19
N PRO A 222 26.81 -9.90 1.56
CA PRO A 222 26.21 -10.76 2.57
C PRO A 222 26.04 -12.19 2.04
N ASP A 223 26.04 -13.16 2.95
CA ASP A 223 25.62 -14.53 2.66
C ASP A 223 24.16 -14.79 3.04
N MET A 224 23.55 -13.85 3.75
CA MET A 224 22.12 -13.86 4.06
C MET A 224 21.55 -12.44 4.06
N VAL A 225 20.39 -12.28 3.44
CA VAL A 225 19.61 -11.04 3.41
C VAL A 225 18.21 -11.31 3.93
N LEU A 226 17.84 -10.65 5.02
CA LEU A 226 16.46 -10.57 5.49
C LEU A 226 15.89 -9.23 5.03
N TYR A 227 14.81 -9.24 4.27
CA TYR A 227 14.21 -8.04 3.74
C TYR A 227 12.75 -7.90 4.17
N ALA A 228 12.45 -6.80 4.84
CA ALA A 228 11.11 -6.43 5.27
C ALA A 228 10.75 -5.01 4.79
N GLY A 229 9.45 -4.72 4.71
CA GLY A 229 8.95 -3.44 4.23
C GLY A 229 8.76 -3.37 2.72
N GLU A 230 8.43 -2.17 2.24
CA GLU A 230 8.14 -1.91 0.83
C GLU A 230 9.42 -1.46 0.09
N SER A 231 9.34 -0.48 -0.77
CA SER A 231 10.45 -0.07 -1.64
C SER A 231 11.77 0.21 -0.91
N VAL A 232 12.87 -0.27 -1.48
CA VAL A 232 14.22 0.20 -1.20
C VAL A 232 14.54 1.34 -2.15
N VAL A 233 14.82 2.53 -1.66
CA VAL A 233 15.08 3.72 -2.48
C VAL A 233 16.48 3.68 -3.07
N SER A 234 17.49 3.28 -2.26
CA SER A 234 18.87 3.23 -2.71
C SER A 234 19.07 2.31 -3.92
N LYS A 235 19.35 2.91 -5.08
CA LYS A 235 19.74 2.16 -6.28
C LYS A 235 21.06 1.42 -6.06
N ARG A 236 21.99 2.04 -5.31
CA ARG A 236 23.31 1.47 -5.02
C ARG A 236 23.17 0.20 -4.19
N LEU A 237 22.35 0.21 -3.14
CA LEU A 237 22.08 -0.99 -2.34
C LEU A 237 21.46 -2.10 -3.19
N LYS A 238 20.45 -1.80 -4.00
CA LYS A 238 19.84 -2.79 -4.90
C LYS A 238 20.86 -3.42 -5.84
N HIS A 239 21.69 -2.61 -6.48
CA HIS A 239 22.73 -3.11 -7.38
C HIS A 239 23.80 -3.93 -6.65
N PHE A 240 24.17 -3.51 -5.42
CA PHE A 240 25.14 -4.23 -4.60
C PHE A 240 24.62 -5.62 -4.21
N LEU A 241 23.38 -5.69 -3.69
CA LEU A 241 22.79 -6.97 -3.27
C LEU A 241 22.51 -7.92 -4.43
N ARG A 242 22.27 -7.40 -5.64
CA ARG A 242 22.13 -8.21 -6.86
C ARG A 242 23.42 -8.86 -7.33
N LYS A 243 24.58 -8.46 -6.79
CA LYS A 243 25.86 -9.14 -7.04
C LYS A 243 26.02 -10.43 -6.26
N GLN A 244 25.20 -10.67 -5.23
CA GLN A 244 25.22 -11.90 -4.46
C GLN A 244 25.00 -13.10 -5.37
N LYS A 245 25.96 -14.02 -5.43
CA LYS A 245 25.87 -15.23 -6.27
C LYS A 245 25.46 -16.46 -5.47
N GLU A 246 25.81 -16.47 -4.19
CA GLU A 246 25.55 -17.55 -3.26
C GLU A 246 24.98 -16.97 -1.98
N GLY A 247 24.16 -17.75 -1.27
CA GLY A 247 23.53 -17.34 -0.02
C GLY A 247 22.00 -17.30 -0.10
N ASN A 248 21.39 -16.86 0.97
CA ASN A 248 19.95 -16.87 1.13
C ASN A 248 19.37 -15.47 1.16
N GLN A 249 18.29 -15.26 0.42
CA GLN A 249 17.48 -14.05 0.51
C GLN A 249 16.07 -14.42 0.98
N VAL A 250 15.67 -13.81 2.08
CA VAL A 250 14.37 -14.02 2.72
C VAL A 250 13.56 -12.72 2.62
N ARG A 251 12.34 -12.82 2.15
CA ARG A 251 11.40 -11.70 2.06
C ARG A 251 10.24 -11.90 3.03
N PHE A 252 9.97 -10.91 3.86
CA PHE A 252 8.74 -10.81 4.64
C PHE A 252 7.77 -9.89 3.91
N SER A 253 6.59 -10.40 3.53
CA SER A 253 5.63 -9.63 2.73
C SER A 253 4.21 -10.13 2.87
N THR A 254 3.26 -9.21 2.98
CA THR A 254 1.83 -9.52 2.90
C THR A 254 1.29 -9.57 1.47
N GLN A 255 2.11 -9.17 0.48
CA GLN A 255 1.69 -9.03 -0.91
C GLN A 255 1.39 -10.38 -1.57
N LYS A 256 0.43 -10.42 -2.51
CA LYS A 256 0.07 -11.64 -3.25
C LYS A 256 1.20 -12.09 -4.17
N ASN A 257 1.83 -11.16 -4.83
CA ASN A 257 2.91 -11.44 -5.77
C ASN A 257 4.22 -11.76 -5.05
N ILE A 258 5.11 -12.44 -5.74
CA ILE A 258 6.49 -12.62 -5.31
C ILE A 258 7.27 -11.36 -5.68
N GLU A 259 7.85 -10.71 -4.68
CA GLU A 259 8.67 -9.51 -4.83
C GLU A 259 10.15 -9.89 -4.65
N ASP A 260 10.83 -10.14 -5.76
CA ASP A 260 12.25 -10.51 -5.78
C ASP A 260 13.13 -9.29 -6.15
N THR A 261 13.21 -8.35 -5.21
CA THR A 261 13.90 -7.06 -5.41
C THR A 261 15.39 -7.20 -5.72
N PHE A 262 16.03 -8.23 -5.18
CA PHE A 262 17.48 -8.42 -5.30
C PHE A 262 17.87 -9.60 -6.21
N SER A 263 16.91 -10.21 -6.89
CA SER A 263 17.08 -11.24 -7.93
C SER A 263 17.59 -12.60 -7.44
N HIS A 264 17.57 -12.88 -6.12
CA HIS A 264 18.05 -14.13 -5.54
C HIS A 264 17.17 -14.64 -4.40
N LEU A 265 15.87 -14.32 -4.43
CA LEU A 265 14.93 -14.71 -3.38
C LEU A 265 14.84 -16.23 -3.26
N SER A 266 15.15 -16.76 -2.09
CA SER A 266 15.11 -18.19 -1.78
C SER A 266 13.96 -18.58 -0.85
N LEU A 267 13.45 -17.63 -0.03
CA LEU A 267 12.38 -17.89 0.93
C LEU A 267 11.45 -16.68 1.04
N LEU A 268 10.15 -16.90 0.97
CA LEU A 268 9.12 -15.89 1.16
C LEU A 268 8.25 -16.24 2.36
N ILE A 269 8.24 -15.38 3.36
CA ILE A 269 7.39 -15.50 4.55
C ILE A 269 6.22 -14.53 4.39
N LYS A 270 5.01 -15.07 4.39
CA LYS A 270 3.77 -14.29 4.29
C LYS A 270 3.37 -13.78 5.67
N CYS A 271 3.89 -12.62 6.04
CA CYS A 271 3.51 -11.89 7.25
C CYS A 271 3.84 -10.41 7.11
N SER A 272 3.37 -9.59 8.05
CA SER A 272 3.83 -8.21 8.13
C SER A 272 5.30 -8.14 8.58
N ALA A 273 5.96 -7.04 8.26
CA ALA A 273 7.35 -6.80 8.66
C ALA A 273 7.57 -6.75 10.18
N ILE A 274 6.49 -6.56 10.95
CA ILE A 274 6.54 -6.46 12.41
C ILE A 274 6.31 -7.82 13.07
N GLU A 275 5.60 -8.71 12.41
CA GLU A 275 5.28 -10.05 12.90
C GLU A 275 6.36 -11.08 12.52
N GLY A 276 7.16 -10.80 11.52
CA GLY A 276 8.33 -11.62 11.10
C GLY A 276 9.58 -11.20 11.83
#